data_5ce96a4f116c979bb852b9647d5895ec
#
_entry.id   5ce96a4f116c979bb852b9647d5895ec
#
_cell.length_a   1.000
_cell.length_b   1.000
_cell.length_c   1.000
_cell.angle_alpha   90.00
_cell.angle_beta   90.00
_cell.angle_gamma   90.00
#
_symmetry.space_group_name_H-M   'P 1'
#
loop_
_entity.id
_entity.type
_entity.pdbx_description
1 polymer ?
#
loop_
_entity_poly.entity_id
_entity_poly.type
_entity_poly.pdbx_seq_one_letter_code
_entity_poly.pdbx_strand_id
1 'polypeptide(L)'
;ILPYDAIYEFIGRYGEKDAVMCALSILNYKLYQGIARCRVVDMDPVQLLKAVKNPVELENMRKTHIKDGVAVTRFMHWAKTHAKEGYTEMQAADVLEGFRKEQEGYMYPSFETIAGYGPHGAIVHYSATPETDIPVKPEGLLLVDSGGQYMGGTTDITRTIALGPLTKEE
;
A
#
# COMPACT_ATOMS: atom_id res chain seq x y z
N ILE A 1 7.17 30.04 -9.81
CA ILE A 1 7.87 28.97 -9.10
C ILE A 1 9.02 29.62 -8.34
N LEU A 2 9.19 29.32 -7.07
CA LEU A 2 10.24 29.81 -6.19
C LEU A 2 11.19 28.65 -5.84
N PRO A 3 12.46 28.93 -5.45
CA PRO A 3 13.34 27.91 -4.88
C PRO A 3 12.72 27.25 -3.66
N TYR A 4 13.05 25.97 -3.40
CA TYR A 4 12.47 25.21 -2.31
C TYR A 4 12.63 25.89 -0.95
N ASP A 5 13.80 26.41 -0.66
CA ASP A 5 14.11 27.07 0.61
C ASP A 5 13.46 28.46 0.79
N ALA A 6 12.87 29.04 -0.26
CA ALA A 6 12.15 30.30 -0.17
C ALA A 6 10.92 30.22 0.77
N ILE A 7 10.45 29.01 1.09
CA ILE A 7 9.36 28.80 2.05
C ILE A 7 9.66 29.41 3.42
N TYR A 8 10.91 29.36 3.88
CA TYR A 8 11.30 29.87 5.19
C TYR A 8 11.21 31.40 5.26
N GLU A 9 11.64 32.11 4.20
CA GLU A 9 11.46 33.55 4.10
C GLU A 9 9.98 33.93 3.96
N PHE A 10 9.25 33.18 3.15
CA PHE A 10 7.82 33.41 2.93
C PHE A 10 7.04 33.31 4.25
N ILE A 11 7.25 32.25 5.02
CA ILE A 11 6.58 32.04 6.30
C ILE A 11 6.98 33.08 7.35
N GLY A 12 8.24 33.52 7.36
CA GLY A 12 8.73 34.54 8.28
C GLY A 12 8.05 35.93 8.14
N ARG A 13 7.25 36.14 7.08
CA ARG A 13 6.46 37.38 6.86
C ARG A 13 5.17 37.40 7.67
N TYR A 14 4.70 36.27 8.19
CA TYR A 14 3.48 36.17 8.98
C TYR A 14 3.77 36.44 10.48
N GLY A 15 2.78 36.93 11.20
CA GLY A 15 2.90 37.33 12.59
C GLY A 15 1.62 37.14 13.40
N GLU A 16 1.50 37.84 14.52
CA GLU A 16 0.44 37.65 15.53
C GLU A 16 -0.99 37.79 14.99
N LYS A 17 -1.17 38.55 13.90
CA LYS A 17 -2.49 38.79 13.28
C LYS A 17 -2.88 37.67 12.29
N ASP A 18 -1.92 36.77 11.96
CA ASP A 18 -2.12 35.74 10.96
C ASP A 18 -2.46 34.41 11.62
N ALA A 19 -3.18 33.57 10.88
CA ALA A 19 -3.45 32.20 11.28
C ALA A 19 -2.82 31.23 10.26
N VAL A 20 -2.14 30.21 10.76
CA VAL A 20 -1.55 29.14 9.96
C VAL A 20 -2.19 27.82 10.35
N MET A 21 -2.65 27.07 9.36
CA MET A 21 -3.18 25.74 9.56
C MET A 21 -2.16 24.72 9.07
N CYS A 22 -1.71 23.84 9.94
CA CYS A 22 -0.75 22.78 9.63
C CYS A 22 -0.79 21.68 10.70
N ALA A 23 -0.42 20.45 10.33
CA ALA A 23 -0.25 19.38 11.31
C ALA A 23 1.09 19.54 12.04
N LEU A 24 1.04 19.86 13.31
CA LEU A 24 2.25 20.07 14.13
C LEU A 24 3.10 18.81 14.28
N SER A 25 2.47 17.64 14.27
CA SER A 25 3.14 16.33 14.41
C SER A 25 4.12 15.99 13.30
N ILE A 26 3.93 16.55 12.09
CA ILE A 26 4.76 16.29 10.92
C ILE A 26 5.50 17.54 10.42
N LEU A 27 5.32 18.68 11.08
CA LEU A 27 5.96 19.93 10.71
C LEU A 27 7.44 19.92 11.11
N ASN A 28 8.35 20.25 10.18
CA ASN A 28 9.75 20.38 10.56
C ASN A 28 9.98 21.59 11.49
N TYR A 29 10.98 21.47 12.37
CA TYR A 29 11.26 22.45 13.43
C TYR A 29 11.53 23.87 12.91
N LYS A 30 12.21 24.03 11.78
CA LYS A 30 12.52 25.34 11.19
C LYS A 30 11.26 26.05 10.71
N LEU A 31 10.31 25.34 10.13
CA LEU A 31 9.00 25.89 9.77
C LEU A 31 8.19 26.24 11.03
N TYR A 32 8.21 25.38 12.03
CA TYR A 32 7.57 25.65 13.33
C TYR A 32 8.07 26.96 13.94
N GLN A 33 9.39 27.18 13.98
CA GLN A 33 9.96 28.45 14.45
C GLN A 33 9.48 29.66 13.62
N GLY A 34 9.33 29.50 12.29
CA GLY A 34 8.86 30.55 11.41
C GLY A 34 7.42 31.01 11.69
N ILE A 35 6.56 30.10 12.17
CA ILE A 35 5.16 30.39 12.49
C ILE A 35 4.90 30.62 13.97
N ALA A 36 5.92 30.64 14.82
CA ALA A 36 5.78 30.71 16.29
C ALA A 36 5.02 31.94 16.77
N ARG A 37 4.93 33.01 15.97
CA ARG A 37 4.15 34.21 16.28
C ARG A 37 2.71 34.16 15.79
N CYS A 38 2.36 33.18 14.94
CA CYS A 38 1.03 33.06 14.36
C CYS A 38 0.09 32.32 15.30
N ARG A 39 -1.21 32.50 15.10
CA ARG A 39 -2.20 31.58 15.67
C ARG A 39 -2.15 30.27 14.86
N VAL A 40 -1.69 29.19 15.48
CA VAL A 40 -1.61 27.88 14.84
C VAL A 40 -2.90 27.11 15.06
N VAL A 41 -3.45 26.56 13.97
CA VAL A 41 -4.54 25.58 13.99
C VAL A 41 -3.94 24.23 13.62
N ASP A 42 -3.88 23.32 14.59
CA ASP A 42 -3.29 21.98 14.39
C ASP A 42 -4.25 21.08 13.59
N MET A 43 -4.17 21.18 12.29
CA MET A 43 -4.93 20.38 11.34
C MET A 43 -4.23 20.42 9.98
N ASP A 44 -4.18 19.28 9.27
CA ASP A 44 -3.71 19.21 7.90
C ASP A 44 -4.88 19.27 6.90
N PRO A 45 -5.20 20.45 6.34
CA PRO A 45 -6.28 20.57 5.36
C PRO A 45 -5.94 19.87 4.04
N VAL A 46 -4.65 19.72 3.72
CA VAL A 46 -4.21 19.09 2.46
C VAL A 46 -4.54 17.61 2.46
N GLN A 47 -4.31 16.91 3.58
CA GLN A 47 -4.69 15.49 3.73
C GLN A 47 -6.21 15.30 3.54
N LEU A 48 -7.02 16.14 4.16
CA LEU A 48 -8.48 16.08 4.01
C LEU A 48 -8.92 16.31 2.57
N LEU A 49 -8.40 17.35 1.93
CA LEU A 49 -8.73 17.68 0.53
C LEU A 49 -8.26 16.57 -0.44
N LYS A 50 -7.09 15.98 -0.19
CA LYS A 50 -6.56 14.86 -0.97
C LYS A 50 -7.38 13.57 -0.78
N ALA A 51 -7.91 13.33 0.42
CA ALA A 51 -8.71 12.14 0.72
C ALA A 51 -10.02 12.11 -0.07
N VAL A 52 -10.62 13.28 -0.33
CA VAL A 52 -11.84 13.42 -1.12
C VAL A 52 -11.50 13.41 -2.61
N LYS A 53 -11.74 12.30 -3.27
CA LYS A 53 -11.42 12.10 -4.68
C LYS A 53 -12.46 12.74 -5.58
N ASN A 54 -12.02 13.38 -6.66
CA ASN A 54 -12.88 13.90 -7.71
C ASN A 54 -13.42 12.78 -8.62
N PRO A 55 -14.41 13.05 -9.51
CA PRO A 55 -14.99 12.04 -10.38
C PRO A 55 -13.98 11.31 -11.29
N VAL A 56 -12.94 12.01 -11.75
CA VAL A 56 -11.90 11.42 -12.61
C VAL A 56 -11.05 10.44 -11.82
N GLU A 57 -10.62 10.83 -10.62
CA GLU A 57 -9.86 9.96 -9.70
C GLU A 57 -10.68 8.71 -9.31
N LEU A 58 -11.98 8.88 -9.02
CA LEU A 58 -12.87 7.76 -8.69
C LEU A 58 -13.00 6.77 -9.85
N GLU A 59 -13.18 7.25 -11.07
CA GLU A 59 -13.29 6.40 -12.25
C GLU A 59 -11.98 5.66 -12.54
N ASN A 60 -10.85 6.35 -12.43
CA ASN A 60 -9.53 5.73 -12.58
C ASN A 60 -9.28 4.68 -11.50
N MET A 61 -9.66 4.95 -10.25
CA MET A 61 -9.54 4.00 -9.15
C MET A 61 -10.37 2.72 -9.40
N ARG A 62 -11.61 2.85 -9.90
CA ARG A 62 -12.45 1.70 -10.27
C ARG A 62 -11.79 0.86 -11.38
N LYS A 63 -11.30 1.50 -12.44
CA LYS A 63 -10.59 0.81 -13.53
C LYS A 63 -9.33 0.11 -13.06
N THR A 64 -8.55 0.76 -12.19
CA THR A 64 -7.35 0.18 -11.59
C THR A 64 -7.69 -1.07 -10.78
N HIS A 65 -8.73 -1.03 -9.95
CA HIS A 65 -9.14 -2.19 -9.15
C HIS A 65 -9.70 -3.35 -9.99
N ILE A 66 -10.28 -3.09 -11.16
CA ILE A 66 -10.67 -4.14 -12.11
C ILE A 66 -9.42 -4.84 -12.67
N LYS A 67 -8.41 -4.08 -13.12
CA LYS A 67 -7.15 -4.61 -13.65
C LYS A 67 -6.42 -5.44 -12.58
N ASP A 68 -6.25 -4.88 -11.40
CA ASP A 68 -5.59 -5.56 -10.29
C ASP A 68 -6.38 -6.79 -9.82
N GLY A 69 -7.71 -6.70 -9.81
CA GLY A 69 -8.60 -7.82 -9.52
C GLY A 69 -8.43 -9.00 -10.48
N VAL A 70 -8.15 -8.74 -11.76
CA VAL A 70 -7.79 -9.78 -12.75
C VAL A 70 -6.49 -10.46 -12.35
N ALA A 71 -5.44 -9.68 -12.02
CA ALA A 71 -4.14 -10.23 -11.60
C ALA A 71 -4.27 -11.08 -10.35
N VAL A 72 -4.96 -10.58 -9.32
CA VAL A 72 -5.19 -11.30 -8.05
C VAL A 72 -6.03 -12.57 -8.27
N THR A 73 -7.07 -12.52 -9.11
CA THR A 73 -7.91 -13.70 -9.40
C THR A 73 -7.11 -14.78 -10.14
N ARG A 74 -6.29 -14.42 -11.11
CA ARG A 74 -5.36 -15.33 -11.79
C ARG A 74 -4.38 -15.96 -10.81
N PHE A 75 -3.84 -15.15 -9.91
CA PHE A 75 -2.95 -15.63 -8.86
C PHE A 75 -3.65 -16.63 -7.93
N MET A 76 -4.86 -16.32 -7.46
CA MET A 76 -5.62 -17.25 -6.59
C MET A 76 -5.86 -18.60 -7.28
N HIS A 77 -6.16 -18.59 -8.57
CA HIS A 77 -6.28 -19.82 -9.36
C HIS A 77 -4.94 -20.57 -9.44
N TRP A 78 -3.88 -19.84 -9.80
CA TRP A 78 -2.53 -20.40 -9.87
C TRP A 78 -2.09 -21.02 -8.54
N ALA A 79 -2.24 -20.29 -7.42
CA ALA A 79 -1.84 -20.76 -6.11
C ALA A 79 -2.51 -22.09 -5.73
N LYS A 80 -3.81 -22.24 -6.01
CA LYS A 80 -4.55 -23.48 -5.76
C LYS A 80 -4.14 -24.63 -6.66
N THR A 81 -3.87 -24.38 -7.93
CA THR A 81 -3.56 -25.43 -8.91
C THR A 81 -2.13 -25.93 -8.81
N HIS A 82 -1.19 -25.05 -8.39
CA HIS A 82 0.24 -25.39 -8.30
C HIS A 82 0.70 -25.77 -6.88
N ALA A 83 -0.19 -25.76 -5.88
CA ALA A 83 0.18 -26.13 -4.51
C ALA A 83 0.74 -27.56 -4.40
N LYS A 84 0.30 -28.49 -5.28
CA LYS A 84 0.81 -29.88 -5.34
C LYS A 84 2.20 -29.99 -5.96
N GLU A 85 2.57 -29.05 -6.81
CA GLU A 85 3.89 -29.02 -7.46
C GLU A 85 4.95 -28.44 -6.51
N GLY A 86 4.50 -27.68 -5.53
CA GLY A 86 5.32 -26.97 -4.56
C GLY A 86 5.82 -25.63 -5.10
N TYR A 87 5.68 -24.61 -4.32
CA TYR A 87 6.28 -23.27 -4.49
C TYR A 87 6.52 -22.68 -3.11
N THR A 88 7.33 -21.63 -3.03
CA THR A 88 7.60 -20.96 -1.76
C THR A 88 6.80 -19.67 -1.61
N GLU A 89 6.81 -19.07 -0.42
CA GLU A 89 6.16 -17.78 -0.16
C GLU A 89 6.73 -16.68 -1.06
N MET A 90 8.06 -16.62 -1.24
CA MET A 90 8.70 -15.66 -2.15
C MET A 90 8.30 -15.90 -3.60
N GLN A 91 8.26 -17.15 -4.06
CA GLN A 91 7.79 -17.48 -5.41
C GLN A 91 6.31 -17.11 -5.62
N ALA A 92 5.48 -17.25 -4.60
CA ALA A 92 4.09 -16.80 -4.67
C ALA A 92 3.99 -15.28 -4.88
N ALA A 93 4.80 -14.51 -4.16
CA ALA A 93 4.89 -13.05 -4.33
C ALA A 93 5.35 -12.67 -5.75
N ASP A 94 6.39 -13.32 -6.27
CA ASP A 94 6.93 -13.07 -7.61
C ASP A 94 5.90 -13.38 -8.70
N VAL A 95 5.15 -14.47 -8.58
CA VAL A 95 4.11 -14.84 -9.55
C VAL A 95 2.97 -13.83 -9.55
N LEU A 96 2.54 -13.38 -8.37
CA LEU A 96 1.50 -12.34 -8.28
C LEU A 96 1.96 -11.04 -8.94
N GLU A 97 3.19 -10.62 -8.68
CA GLU A 97 3.76 -9.45 -9.36
C GLU A 97 3.86 -9.66 -10.87
N GLY A 98 4.20 -10.86 -11.31
CA GLY A 98 4.18 -11.23 -12.73
C GLY A 98 2.82 -10.98 -13.39
N PHE A 99 1.72 -11.40 -12.77
CA PHE A 99 0.37 -11.15 -13.27
C PHE A 99 -0.01 -9.66 -13.26
N ARG A 100 0.51 -8.88 -12.29
CA ARG A 100 0.33 -7.43 -12.26
C ARG A 100 1.10 -6.73 -13.39
N LYS A 101 2.32 -7.15 -13.68
CA LYS A 101 3.15 -6.61 -14.78
C LYS A 101 2.49 -6.77 -16.15
N GLU A 102 1.60 -7.75 -16.33
CA GLU A 102 0.83 -7.91 -17.54
C GLU A 102 -0.35 -6.91 -17.67
N GLN A 103 -0.70 -6.21 -16.58
CA GLN A 103 -1.80 -5.25 -16.59
C GLN A 103 -1.34 -3.89 -17.09
N GLU A 104 -2.15 -3.29 -17.97
CA GLU A 104 -1.86 -1.97 -18.52
C GLU A 104 -1.75 -0.90 -17.42
N GLY A 105 -0.66 -0.14 -17.43
CA GLY A 105 -0.40 0.96 -16.52
C GLY A 105 0.14 0.57 -15.16
N TYR A 106 0.47 -0.71 -14.94
CA TYR A 106 1.20 -1.15 -13.76
C TYR A 106 2.61 -0.56 -13.75
N MET A 107 3.08 -0.11 -12.60
CA MET A 107 4.38 0.54 -12.42
C MET A 107 5.29 -0.26 -11.49
N TYR A 108 4.82 -0.52 -10.27
CA TYR A 108 5.55 -1.24 -9.22
C TYR A 108 4.59 -1.65 -8.08
N PRO A 109 5.01 -2.52 -7.15
CA PRO A 109 4.21 -2.83 -5.95
C PRO A 109 3.93 -1.58 -5.12
N SER A 110 2.72 -1.42 -4.61
CA SER A 110 2.39 -0.30 -3.71
C SER A 110 3.06 -0.45 -2.33
N PHE A 111 3.32 -1.68 -1.94
CA PHE A 111 4.11 -2.10 -0.79
C PHE A 111 4.66 -3.50 -1.05
N GLU A 112 5.61 -3.95 -0.22
CA GLU A 112 6.18 -5.28 -0.32
C GLU A 112 5.12 -6.36 -0.09
N THR A 113 4.98 -7.29 -1.04
CA THR A 113 3.96 -8.34 -0.97
C THR A 113 4.20 -9.25 0.23
N ILE A 114 3.19 -9.40 1.07
CA ILE A 114 3.13 -10.38 2.15
C ILE A 114 2.48 -11.64 1.59
N ALA A 115 3.19 -12.76 1.63
CA ALA A 115 2.65 -14.08 1.32
C ALA A 115 3.02 -15.01 2.48
N GLY A 116 2.13 -15.11 3.48
CA GLY A 116 2.36 -15.89 4.70
C GLY A 116 1.59 -17.21 4.66
N TYR A 117 2.32 -18.33 4.64
CA TYR A 117 1.74 -19.68 4.68
C TYR A 117 1.70 -20.21 6.10
N GLY A 118 0.57 -20.79 6.50
CA GLY A 118 0.37 -21.40 7.82
C GLY A 118 0.73 -20.41 8.95
N PRO A 119 1.69 -20.74 9.84
CA PRO A 119 2.06 -19.89 10.97
C PRO A 119 2.53 -18.48 10.59
N HIS A 120 3.16 -18.30 9.42
CA HIS A 120 3.61 -17.00 8.95
C HIS A 120 2.44 -16.03 8.65
N GLY A 121 1.28 -16.54 8.28
CA GLY A 121 0.07 -15.74 8.09
C GLY A 121 -0.45 -15.08 9.37
N ALA A 122 0.00 -15.51 10.55
CA ALA A 122 -0.33 -14.88 11.82
C ALA A 122 0.62 -13.74 12.23
N ILE A 123 1.72 -13.55 11.51
CA ILE A 123 2.72 -12.50 11.79
C ILE A 123 2.31 -11.24 11.06
N VAL A 124 1.99 -10.19 11.82
CA VAL A 124 1.62 -8.87 11.26
C VAL A 124 2.80 -8.29 10.48
N HIS A 125 2.55 -7.82 9.26
CA HIS A 125 3.56 -7.27 8.35
C HIS A 125 4.71 -8.27 8.06
N TYR A 126 4.40 -9.58 7.98
CA TYR A 126 5.39 -10.58 7.62
C TYR A 126 5.96 -10.31 6.23
N SER A 127 7.27 -10.43 6.10
CA SER A 127 7.96 -10.41 4.81
C SER A 127 8.90 -11.59 4.76
N ALA A 128 8.72 -12.46 3.78
CA ALA A 128 9.59 -13.63 3.60
C ALA A 128 10.98 -13.17 3.14
N THR A 129 12.01 -13.71 3.77
CA THR A 129 13.40 -13.55 3.37
C THR A 129 13.96 -14.90 2.91
N PRO A 130 15.12 -14.94 2.24
CA PRO A 130 15.73 -16.22 1.87
C PRO A 130 15.93 -17.18 3.05
N GLU A 131 16.08 -16.64 4.28
CA GLU A 131 16.28 -17.43 5.50
C GLU A 131 14.96 -17.91 6.11
N THR A 132 13.86 -17.22 5.86
CA THR A 132 12.54 -17.53 6.45
C THR A 132 11.57 -18.14 5.45
N ASP A 133 11.89 -18.10 4.15
CA ASP A 133 11.05 -18.62 3.07
C ASP A 133 10.76 -20.12 3.24
N ILE A 134 9.49 -20.48 3.23
CA ILE A 134 9.06 -21.86 3.40
C ILE A 134 8.26 -22.37 2.19
N PRO A 135 8.29 -23.69 1.94
CA PRO A 135 7.47 -24.28 0.90
C PRO A 135 5.99 -24.28 1.28
N VAL A 136 5.17 -23.84 0.35
CA VAL A 136 3.72 -23.88 0.41
C VAL A 136 3.24 -25.29 0.02
N LYS A 137 2.32 -25.86 0.81
CA LYS A 137 1.78 -27.21 0.60
C LYS A 137 0.32 -27.17 0.18
N PRO A 138 -0.24 -28.25 -0.43
CA PRO A 138 -1.65 -28.34 -0.82
C PRO A 138 -2.59 -28.58 0.37
N GLU A 139 -2.39 -27.87 1.46
CA GLU A 139 -3.15 -27.94 2.71
C GLU A 139 -3.11 -26.58 3.43
N GLY A 140 -4.03 -26.32 4.35
CA GLY A 140 -4.04 -25.12 5.16
C GLY A 140 -4.32 -23.83 4.38
N LEU A 141 -3.88 -22.71 4.95
CA LEU A 141 -4.18 -21.35 4.50
C LEU A 141 -2.91 -20.62 4.05
N LEU A 142 -3.04 -19.91 2.93
CA LEU A 142 -2.09 -18.90 2.47
C LEU A 142 -2.74 -17.51 2.57
N LEU A 143 -2.21 -16.66 3.43
CA LEU A 143 -2.59 -15.26 3.50
C LEU A 143 -1.71 -14.47 2.52
N VAL A 144 -2.34 -13.69 1.64
CA VAL A 144 -1.62 -12.80 0.72
C VAL A 144 -2.18 -11.40 0.86
N ASP A 145 -1.31 -10.48 1.24
CA ASP A 145 -1.58 -9.05 1.31
C ASP A 145 -0.63 -8.31 0.36
N SER A 146 -1.19 -7.59 -0.58
CA SER A 146 -0.43 -7.07 -1.72
C SER A 146 -1.16 -5.93 -2.41
N GLY A 147 -0.42 -5.12 -3.12
CA GLY A 147 -1.00 -4.05 -3.92
C GLY A 147 -0.11 -3.62 -5.07
N GLY A 148 -0.68 -2.85 -5.98
CA GLY A 148 0.01 -2.30 -7.13
C GLY A 148 -0.17 -0.80 -7.26
N GLN A 149 0.89 -0.13 -7.64
CA GLN A 149 0.84 1.24 -8.11
C GLN A 149 0.61 1.23 -9.62
N TYR A 150 -0.45 1.87 -10.05
CA TYR A 150 -0.82 2.04 -11.45
C TYR A 150 -0.86 3.53 -11.80
N MET A 151 -0.80 3.86 -13.10
CA MET A 151 -0.96 5.24 -13.56
C MET A 151 -2.27 5.89 -13.11
N GLY A 152 -3.33 5.10 -12.92
CA GLY A 152 -4.66 5.58 -12.55
C GLY A 152 -5.01 5.46 -11.07
N GLY A 153 -4.18 4.80 -10.26
CA GLY A 153 -4.49 4.61 -8.83
C GLY A 153 -3.61 3.59 -8.14
N THR A 154 -3.84 3.42 -6.87
CA THR A 154 -3.14 2.48 -5.99
C THR A 154 -4.12 1.43 -5.49
N THR A 155 -3.71 0.16 -5.48
CA THR A 155 -4.47 -0.94 -4.89
C THR A 155 -3.80 -1.47 -3.63
N ASP A 156 -4.62 -2.09 -2.79
CA ASP A 156 -4.26 -2.76 -1.55
C ASP A 156 -5.32 -3.85 -1.35
N ILE A 157 -4.94 -5.12 -1.50
CA ILE A 157 -5.85 -6.26 -1.53
C ILE A 157 -5.30 -7.40 -0.70
N THR A 158 -6.02 -7.78 0.34
CA THR A 158 -5.72 -8.98 1.13
C THR A 158 -6.66 -10.13 0.79
N ARG A 159 -6.13 -11.35 0.66
CA ARG A 159 -6.91 -12.60 0.54
C ARG A 159 -6.27 -13.71 1.34
N THR A 160 -7.13 -14.47 2.04
CA THR A 160 -6.76 -15.76 2.64
C THR A 160 -7.28 -16.88 1.75
N ILE A 161 -6.37 -17.74 1.29
CA ILE A 161 -6.62 -18.74 0.26
C ILE A 161 -6.50 -20.11 0.88
N ALA A 162 -7.60 -20.89 0.85
CA ALA A 162 -7.55 -22.32 1.19
C ALA A 162 -6.85 -23.10 0.07
N LEU A 163 -5.77 -23.81 0.40
CA LEU A 163 -4.96 -24.59 -0.55
C LEU A 163 -5.35 -26.07 -0.61
N GLY A 164 -6.19 -26.51 0.31
CA GLY A 164 -6.68 -27.89 0.39
C GLY A 164 -7.84 -28.02 1.36
N PRO A 165 -8.18 -29.25 1.81
CA PRO A 165 -9.14 -29.44 2.87
C PRO A 165 -8.74 -28.69 4.13
N LEU A 166 -9.69 -28.01 4.74
CA LEU A 166 -9.51 -27.30 6.00
C LEU A 166 -10.04 -28.10 7.17
N THR A 167 -9.48 -27.88 8.35
CA THR A 167 -10.04 -28.36 9.61
C THR A 167 -11.27 -27.53 10.01
N LYS A 168 -11.95 -27.93 11.07
CA LYS A 168 -13.10 -27.16 11.59
C LYS A 168 -12.64 -25.85 12.26
N GLU A 169 -11.39 -25.77 12.66
CA GLU A 169 -10.81 -24.60 13.35
C GLU A 169 -10.22 -23.60 12.38
N GLU A 170 -9.78 -24.02 11.20
CA GLU A 170 -9.38 -23.17 10.08
C GLU A 170 -10.61 -22.62 9.33
#